data_9190189c46418d8f5d3a8e684f356cee
#
_entry.id   9190189c46418d8f5d3a8e684f356cee
#
_cell.length_a   1.000
_cell.length_b   1.000
_cell.length_c   1.000
_cell.angle_alpha   90.00
_cell.angle_beta   90.00
_cell.angle_gamma   90.00
#
_symmetry.space_group_name_H-M   'P 1'
#
loop_
_entity.id
_entity.type
_entity.pdbx_description
1 polymer ?
#
loop_
_entity_poly.entity_id
_entity_poly.type
_entity_poly.pdbx_seq_one_letter_code
_entity_poly.pdbx_strand_id
1 'polypeptide(L)'
;MCFFENTGNSIIMPWKRFTDEEAVAFYRRFGQNIHYLRKQKAMSQDELAERVACSQKYISKIELGQAKPSAALCARIVAALQCSADTLFTDVLSGEHTENFIVSASERMLTDEVLRAVEEYLQRKK
;
A
#
# COMPACT_ATOMS: atom_id res chain seq x y z
N MET A 1 10.12 6.28 27.33
CA MET A 1 9.66 6.13 27.33
C MET A 1 8.74 5.46 27.13
N CYS A 2 8.25 5.04 27.30
CA CYS A 2 7.53 4.30 27.03
C CYS A 2 6.50 4.36 27.51
N PHE A 3 5.85 4.80 27.55
CA PHE A 3 4.86 4.98 28.01
C PHE A 3 3.89 4.38 27.53
N PHE A 4 3.89 3.80 26.76
CA PHE A 4 2.89 3.27 26.25
C PHE A 4 2.39 2.25 26.93
N GLU A 5 2.77 1.89 27.77
CA GLU A 5 2.35 0.84 28.27
C GLU A 5 1.16 0.90 28.68
N ASN A 6 0.56 1.24 28.69
CA ASN A 6 -0.46 1.19 29.17
C ASN A 6 -1.61 1.25 28.64
N THR A 7 -1.86 1.58 28.06
CA THR A 7 -3.06 1.71 27.66
C THR A 7 -3.58 0.53 27.28
N GLY A 8 -2.97 -0.34 27.17
CA GLY A 8 -3.49 -1.47 26.96
C GLY A 8 -4.23 -1.63 25.88
N ASN A 9 -4.19 -1.00 25.06
CA ASN A 9 -4.98 -1.27 24.12
C ASN A 9 -4.46 -1.14 22.92
N SER A 10 -4.79 -0.97 22.11
CA SER A 10 -4.47 -1.02 20.87
C SER A 10 -3.37 -0.26 20.46
N ILE A 11 -2.67 0.28 21.20
CA ILE A 11 -1.56 1.05 20.80
C ILE A 11 -0.49 0.18 20.29
N ILE A 12 0.00 0.45 19.11
CA ILE A 12 1.06 -0.30 18.54
C ILE A 12 2.35 0.16 19.12
N MET A 13 3.06 -0.76 19.70
CA MET A 13 4.34 -0.44 20.28
C MET A 13 5.42 -0.71 19.28
N PRO A 14 6.26 0.27 19.01
CA PRO A 14 7.25 0.12 17.94
C PRO A 14 8.18 -1.07 18.13
N TRP A 15 8.43 -1.43 19.38
CA TRP A 15 9.34 -2.53 19.63
C TRP A 15 8.64 -3.87 19.70
N LYS A 16 7.30 -3.87 19.58
CA LYS A 16 6.59 -5.12 19.70
C LYS A 16 6.61 -5.84 18.38
N ARG A 17 6.79 -7.14 18.45
CA ARG A 17 6.85 -7.90 17.23
C ARG A 17 5.47 -7.96 16.59
N PHE A 18 5.41 -7.85 15.29
CA PHE A 18 4.19 -8.03 14.57
C PHE A 18 3.70 -9.45 14.74
N THR A 19 2.39 -9.63 14.85
CA THR A 19 1.81 -10.95 14.71
C THR A 19 1.83 -11.30 13.24
N ASP A 20 1.60 -12.57 12.94
CA ASP A 20 1.56 -12.99 11.55
C ASP A 20 0.48 -12.26 10.79
N GLU A 21 -0.67 -12.06 11.43
CA GLU A 21 -1.77 -11.38 10.77
C GLU A 21 -1.44 -9.92 10.49
N GLU A 22 -0.79 -9.29 11.44
CA GLU A 22 -0.40 -7.90 11.25
C GLU A 22 0.61 -7.76 10.12
N ALA A 23 1.53 -8.72 10.03
CA ALA A 23 2.52 -8.68 8.97
C ALA A 23 1.87 -8.88 7.61
N VAL A 24 0.92 -9.80 7.53
CA VAL A 24 0.22 -10.04 6.27
C VAL A 24 -0.51 -8.78 5.84
N ALA A 25 -1.21 -8.14 6.77
CA ALA A 25 -1.95 -6.93 6.45
C ALA A 25 -1.01 -5.81 6.03
N PHE A 26 0.13 -5.70 6.71
CA PHE A 26 1.10 -4.67 6.41
C PHE A 26 1.61 -4.81 4.98
N TYR A 27 2.07 -6.01 4.61
CA TYR A 27 2.66 -6.19 3.30
C TYR A 27 1.63 -6.14 2.19
N ARG A 28 0.39 -6.51 2.49
CA ARG A 28 -0.66 -6.38 1.48
C ARG A 28 -0.91 -4.91 1.17
N ARG A 29 -1.02 -4.07 2.20
CA ARG A 29 -1.25 -2.66 1.95
C ARG A 29 -0.06 -2.00 1.30
N PHE A 30 1.13 -2.39 1.75
CA PHE A 30 2.35 -1.86 1.15
C PHE A 30 2.38 -2.18 -0.34
N GLY A 31 2.04 -3.40 -0.70
CA GLY A 31 2.00 -3.79 -2.11
C GLY A 31 0.94 -3.02 -2.88
N GLN A 32 -0.20 -2.78 -2.27
CA GLN A 32 -1.25 -2.00 -2.91
C GLN A 32 -0.78 -0.57 -3.18
N ASN A 33 -0.03 0.00 -2.25
CA ASN A 33 0.50 1.34 -2.46
C ASN A 33 1.44 1.36 -3.65
N ILE A 34 2.31 0.36 -3.74
CA ILE A 34 3.23 0.29 -4.87
C ILE A 34 2.45 0.16 -6.17
N HIS A 35 1.46 -0.70 -6.19
CA HIS A 35 0.66 -0.90 -7.38
C HIS A 35 -0.02 0.40 -7.80
N TYR A 36 -0.61 1.09 -6.86
CA TYR A 36 -1.30 2.33 -7.15
C TYR A 36 -0.35 3.37 -7.71
N LEU A 37 0.80 3.55 -7.05
CA LEU A 37 1.75 4.56 -7.49
C LEU A 37 2.32 4.22 -8.85
N ARG A 38 2.58 2.94 -9.10
CA ARG A 38 3.09 2.52 -10.38
C ARG A 38 2.08 2.81 -11.49
N LYS A 39 0.82 2.52 -11.23
CA LYS A 39 -0.21 2.79 -12.22
C LYS A 39 -0.37 4.26 -12.48
N GLN A 40 -0.23 5.07 -11.46
CA GLN A 40 -0.30 6.51 -11.66
C GLN A 40 0.80 7.00 -12.59
N LYS A 41 1.93 6.34 -12.58
CA LYS A 41 3.04 6.72 -13.44
C LYS A 41 2.96 6.02 -14.79
N ALA A 42 1.90 5.28 -15.06
CA ALA A 42 1.76 4.53 -16.30
C ALA A 42 2.96 3.61 -16.53
N MET A 43 3.43 2.99 -15.48
CA MET A 43 4.62 2.16 -15.50
C MET A 43 4.21 0.71 -15.37
N SER A 44 4.77 -0.15 -16.19
CA SER A 44 4.49 -1.57 -16.09
C SER A 44 5.31 -2.19 -14.97
N GLN A 45 4.93 -3.40 -14.57
CA GLN A 45 5.73 -4.12 -13.59
C GLN A 45 7.13 -4.40 -14.11
N ASP A 46 7.24 -4.67 -15.42
CA ASP A 46 8.54 -4.87 -16.01
C ASP A 46 9.41 -3.64 -15.92
N GLU A 47 8.82 -2.48 -16.18
CA GLU A 47 9.58 -1.25 -16.10
C GLU A 47 10.05 -0.98 -14.68
N LEU A 48 9.17 -1.18 -13.71
CA LEU A 48 9.58 -0.95 -12.34
C LEU A 48 10.68 -1.94 -11.94
N ALA A 49 10.52 -3.19 -12.32
CA ALA A 49 11.50 -4.21 -11.98
C ALA A 49 12.86 -3.84 -12.56
N GLU A 50 12.87 -3.37 -13.79
CA GLU A 50 14.12 -2.99 -14.41
C GLU A 50 14.77 -1.83 -13.68
N ARG A 51 13.98 -0.84 -13.29
CA ARG A 51 14.52 0.32 -12.62
C ARG A 51 15.08 0.02 -11.24
N VAL A 52 14.51 -0.97 -10.57
CA VAL A 52 14.96 -1.30 -9.23
C VAL A 52 15.84 -2.54 -9.21
N ALA A 53 16.18 -3.06 -10.39
CA ALA A 53 17.10 -4.18 -10.53
C ALA A 53 16.62 -5.45 -9.84
N CYS A 54 15.39 -5.83 -10.12
CA CYS A 54 14.90 -7.11 -9.65
C CYS A 54 14.00 -7.68 -10.74
N SER A 55 13.44 -8.86 -10.51
CA SER A 55 12.64 -9.50 -11.54
C SER A 55 11.22 -8.98 -11.51
N GLN A 56 10.55 -9.07 -12.64
CA GLN A 56 9.15 -8.69 -12.72
C GLN A 56 8.31 -9.58 -11.81
N LYS A 57 8.68 -10.85 -11.72
CA LYS A 57 7.96 -11.77 -10.87
C LYS A 57 8.03 -11.35 -9.42
N TYR A 58 9.17 -10.81 -8.99
CA TYR A 58 9.31 -10.35 -7.62
C TYR A 58 8.47 -9.11 -7.38
N ILE A 59 8.43 -8.19 -8.34
CA ILE A 59 7.56 -7.02 -8.21
C ILE A 59 6.11 -7.48 -8.08
N SER A 60 5.70 -8.45 -8.88
CA SER A 60 4.35 -8.95 -8.80
C SER A 60 4.05 -9.50 -7.40
N LYS A 61 4.98 -10.25 -6.84
CA LYS A 61 4.79 -10.79 -5.50
C LYS A 61 4.71 -9.69 -4.45
N ILE A 62 5.51 -8.64 -4.60
CA ILE A 62 5.46 -7.53 -3.66
C ILE A 62 4.09 -6.86 -3.72
N GLU A 63 3.58 -6.64 -4.92
CA GLU A 63 2.29 -5.96 -5.06
C GLU A 63 1.14 -6.81 -4.53
N LEU A 64 1.31 -8.12 -4.53
CA LEU A 64 0.29 -8.99 -3.96
C LEU A 64 0.45 -9.21 -2.47
N GLY A 65 1.47 -8.64 -1.88
CA GLY A 65 1.70 -8.81 -0.45
C GLY A 65 2.35 -10.13 -0.11
N GLN A 66 2.93 -10.81 -1.09
CA GLN A 66 3.50 -12.13 -0.87
C GLN A 66 5.00 -12.11 -0.70
N ALA A 67 5.61 -10.94 -0.68
CA ALA A 67 7.04 -10.81 -0.51
C ALA A 67 7.34 -9.70 0.48
N LYS A 68 8.49 -9.82 1.12
CA LYS A 68 8.92 -8.85 2.11
C LYS A 68 10.20 -8.19 1.59
N PRO A 69 10.08 -7.12 0.84
CA PRO A 69 11.26 -6.50 0.24
C PRO A 69 12.17 -5.90 1.29
N SER A 70 13.46 -5.91 1.00
CA SER A 70 14.43 -5.33 1.89
C SER A 70 14.29 -3.81 1.92
N ALA A 71 14.86 -3.20 2.94
CA ALA A 71 14.83 -1.73 3.02
C ALA A 71 15.53 -1.12 1.82
N ALA A 72 16.61 -1.74 1.36
CA ALA A 72 17.33 -1.21 0.21
C ALA A 72 16.46 -1.24 -1.04
N LEU A 73 15.71 -2.32 -1.23
CA LEU A 73 14.81 -2.39 -2.37
C LEU A 73 13.69 -1.37 -2.24
N CYS A 74 13.18 -1.18 -1.03
CA CYS A 74 12.16 -0.17 -0.81
C CYS A 74 12.66 1.22 -1.18
N ALA A 75 13.91 1.52 -0.84
CA ALA A 75 14.48 2.82 -1.20
C ALA A 75 14.57 2.97 -2.71
N ARG A 76 14.93 1.91 -3.40
CA ARG A 76 15.00 1.98 -4.86
C ARG A 76 13.62 2.13 -5.47
N ILE A 77 12.62 1.50 -4.87
CA ILE A 77 11.25 1.64 -5.35
C ILE A 77 10.78 3.08 -5.18
N VAL A 78 11.08 3.67 -4.02
CA VAL A 78 10.73 5.07 -3.79
C VAL A 78 11.35 5.96 -4.86
N ALA A 79 12.62 5.73 -5.14
CA ALA A 79 13.30 6.53 -6.15
C ALA A 79 12.70 6.31 -7.54
N ALA A 80 12.41 5.06 -7.88
CA ALA A 80 11.89 4.75 -9.20
C ALA A 80 10.49 5.33 -9.40
N LEU A 81 9.68 5.33 -8.35
CA LEU A 81 8.34 5.86 -8.44
C LEU A 81 8.30 7.36 -8.21
N GLN A 82 9.42 7.95 -7.84
CA GLN A 82 9.52 9.38 -7.59
C GLN A 82 8.46 9.83 -6.59
N CYS A 83 8.38 9.09 -5.51
CA CYS A 83 7.44 9.41 -4.45
C CYS A 83 8.21 9.53 -3.16
N SER A 84 7.53 9.94 -2.10
CA SER A 84 8.18 10.00 -0.80
C SER A 84 7.99 8.67 -0.09
N ALA A 85 8.83 8.41 0.89
CA ALA A 85 8.65 7.21 1.69
C ALA A 85 7.32 7.27 2.43
N ASP A 86 6.92 8.46 2.85
CA ASP A 86 5.62 8.61 3.50
C ASP A 86 4.50 8.12 2.62
N THR A 87 4.54 8.49 1.35
CA THR A 87 3.51 8.07 0.42
C THR A 87 3.49 6.55 0.29
N LEU A 88 4.66 5.95 0.23
CA LEU A 88 4.73 4.51 0.05
C LEU A 88 4.19 3.78 1.27
N PHE A 89 4.39 4.32 2.46
CA PHE A 89 3.97 3.67 3.68
C PHE A 89 2.69 4.25 4.26
N THR A 90 1.95 5.00 3.46
CA THR A 90 0.71 5.58 3.94
C THR A 90 -0.22 4.48 4.43
N ASP A 91 -0.77 4.71 5.63
CA ASP A 91 -1.77 3.84 6.21
C ASP A 91 -1.30 2.44 6.57
N VAL A 92 -0.04 2.10 6.30
CA VAL A 92 0.44 0.81 6.75
C VAL A 92 1.07 0.92 8.12
N LEU A 93 1.49 2.12 8.52
CA LEU A 93 2.16 2.28 9.80
C LEU A 93 1.19 2.60 10.92
N SER A 94 0.09 3.26 10.63
CA SER A 94 -0.79 3.69 11.68
C SER A 94 -1.87 2.66 12.01
N GLY A 95 -2.38 2.02 11.03
CA GLY A 95 -3.45 1.08 11.27
C GLY A 95 -4.78 1.73 11.55
N GLU A 96 -4.79 3.00 11.85
CA GLU A 96 -6.03 3.65 12.19
C GLU A 96 -6.79 4.11 11.01
N HIS A 97 -6.11 4.43 9.96
CA HIS A 97 -6.78 4.98 8.79
C HIS A 97 -6.92 3.94 7.72
N THR A 98 -7.00 2.69 8.15
CA THR A 98 -7.07 1.61 7.18
C THR A 98 -8.28 1.75 6.28
N GLU A 99 -9.42 2.01 6.89
CA GLU A 99 -10.62 2.14 6.10
C GLU A 99 -10.55 3.36 5.20
N ASN A 100 -10.05 4.46 5.75
CA ASN A 100 -9.94 5.66 4.95
C ASN A 100 -8.98 5.45 3.79
N PHE A 101 -7.89 4.74 4.04
CA PHE A 101 -6.96 4.45 2.97
C PHE A 101 -7.61 3.60 1.90
N ILE A 102 -8.35 2.57 2.30
CA ILE A 102 -8.98 1.70 1.33
C ILE A 102 -9.99 2.48 0.49
N VAL A 103 -10.80 3.30 1.14
CA VAL A 103 -11.76 4.08 0.40
C VAL A 103 -11.05 5.06 -0.53
N SER A 104 -10.07 5.77 0.01
CA SER A 104 -9.36 6.75 -0.79
C SER A 104 -8.61 6.09 -1.93
N ALA A 105 -7.93 4.99 -1.65
CA ALA A 105 -7.20 4.28 -2.69
C ALA A 105 -8.15 3.73 -3.73
N SER A 106 -9.28 3.21 -3.28
CA SER A 106 -10.27 2.70 -4.22
C SER A 106 -10.76 3.80 -5.14
N GLU A 107 -11.02 4.97 -4.57
CA GLU A 107 -11.46 6.07 -5.39
C GLU A 107 -10.44 6.43 -6.45
N ARG A 108 -9.18 6.42 -6.05
CA ARG A 108 -8.15 6.78 -7.00
C ARG A 108 -7.84 5.67 -7.97
N MET A 109 -7.99 4.44 -7.53
CA MET A 109 -7.69 3.31 -8.40
C MET A 109 -8.86 2.93 -9.26
N LEU A 110 -10.05 3.36 -8.90
CA LEU A 110 -11.20 3.12 -9.72
C LEU A 110 -11.07 3.95 -10.98
N THR A 111 -11.38 3.34 -12.08
CA THR A 111 -11.39 4.10 -13.31
C THR A 111 -12.63 4.97 -13.35
N ASP A 112 -12.60 5.96 -14.18
CA ASP A 112 -13.78 6.79 -14.38
C ASP A 112 -14.97 5.94 -14.76
N GLU A 113 -14.72 4.85 -15.45
CA GLU A 113 -15.81 3.97 -15.85
C GLU A 113 -16.52 3.39 -14.64
N VAL A 114 -15.77 2.92 -13.64
CA VAL A 114 -16.37 2.35 -12.46
C VAL A 114 -17.14 3.39 -11.69
N LEU A 115 -16.56 4.58 -11.53
CA LEU A 115 -17.26 5.65 -10.84
C LEU A 115 -18.54 6.02 -11.55
N ARG A 116 -18.50 6.05 -12.86
CA ARG A 116 -19.69 6.36 -13.62
C ARG A 116 -20.74 5.30 -13.44
N ALA A 117 -20.33 4.04 -13.41
CA ALA A 117 -21.28 2.94 -13.22
C ALA A 117 -21.96 3.05 -11.86
N VAL A 118 -21.19 3.41 -10.83
CA VAL A 118 -21.76 3.58 -9.51
C VAL A 118 -22.75 4.72 -9.49
N GLU A 119 -22.41 5.81 -10.12
CA GLU A 119 -23.31 6.95 -10.18
C GLU A 119 -24.60 6.60 -10.91
N GLU A 120 -24.50 5.89 -12.00
CA GLU A 120 -25.67 5.48 -12.73
C GLU A 120 -26.56 4.57 -11.89
N TYR A 121 -25.93 3.65 -11.16
CA TYR A 121 -26.68 2.78 -10.29
C TYR A 121 -27.44 3.57 -9.23
N LEU A 122 -26.77 4.53 -8.62
CA LEU A 122 -27.40 5.35 -7.60
C LEU A 122 -28.53 6.18 -8.17
N GLN A 123 -28.37 6.68 -9.38
CA GLN A 123 -29.43 7.47 -9.98
C GLN A 123 -30.64 6.62 -10.33
N ARG A 124 -30.41 5.38 -10.72
CA ARG A 124 -31.55 4.52 -11.01
C ARG A 124 -32.33 4.17 -9.77
N LYS A 125 -31.72 4.30 -8.62
CA LYS A 125 -32.43 4.01 -7.39
C LYS A 125 -33.35 5.13 -6.98
N LYS A 126 -33.24 6.27 -7.55
CA LYS A 126 -34.12 7.38 -7.19
C LYS A 126 -35.52 7.22 -7.77
#